data_13a017e95d0d2290b17f432cc9ec3479
#
_entry.id   13a017e95d0d2290b17f432cc9ec3479
#
_cell.length_a   1.000
_cell.length_b   1.000
_cell.length_c   1.000
_cell.angle_alpha   90.00
_cell.angle_beta   90.00
_cell.angle_gamma   90.00
#
_symmetry.space_group_name_H-M   'P 1'
#
loop_
_entity.id
_entity.type
_entity.pdbx_description
1 polymer ?
#
loop_
_entity_poly.entity_id
_entity_poly.type
_entity_poly.pdbx_seq_one_letter_code
_entity_poly.pdbx_strand_id
1 'polypeptide(L)'
;NSTDTIIRMLPNGLSKNVIPSHYELFIDAIHVEQNIFTGIVDIDLHINEMINEITLNSVDLNITKTEYQQKNSNSYLRAGSIEYDKVYEQVTIKFAQPINAGNGRLHMEFIVVISHQPQWFHQTKYKKQLGVFTQFEPANARRAFPCFDEPSLKAKFTICIRTPKHLTILSNMLIKSQQNDTDQACIYEFDTTPIIATNSVAYVIGAHDFVAIYASNNEFSYMHD
;
A
#
# COMPACT_ATOMS: atom_id res chain seq x y z
N ASN A 1 6.52 2.29 -25.18
CA ASN A 1 5.45 2.58 -26.13
C ASN A 1 4.13 2.58 -25.38
N SER A 2 3.42 3.76 -25.41
CA SER A 2 2.19 4.02 -24.62
C SER A 2 0.99 3.13 -24.96
N THR A 3 1.02 2.44 -26.08
CA THR A 3 -0.03 1.53 -26.54
C THR A 3 0.01 0.16 -25.85
N ASP A 4 1.19 -0.32 -25.43
CA ASP A 4 1.30 -1.61 -24.74
C ASP A 4 0.78 -1.57 -23.29
N THR A 5 0.80 -0.38 -22.66
CA THR A 5 0.29 -0.20 -21.29
C THR A 5 -1.24 -0.22 -21.25
N ILE A 6 -1.91 0.26 -22.30
CA ILE A 6 -3.37 0.30 -22.38
C ILE A 6 -3.97 -1.09 -22.65
N ILE A 7 -3.27 -1.94 -23.41
CA ILE A 7 -3.73 -3.29 -23.71
C ILE A 7 -3.67 -4.22 -22.49
N ARG A 8 -2.80 -3.93 -21.52
CA ARG A 8 -2.69 -4.68 -20.26
C ARG A 8 -3.82 -4.44 -19.26
N MET A 9 -4.68 -3.46 -19.48
CA MET A 9 -5.84 -3.17 -18.62
C MET A 9 -7.09 -4.01 -18.92
N LEU A 10 -7.06 -4.91 -19.92
CA LEU A 10 -8.21 -5.76 -20.30
C LEU A 10 -7.70 -7.14 -20.77
N PRO A 11 -8.27 -8.26 -20.35
CA PRO A 11 -9.67 -8.54 -20.03
C PRO A 11 -9.95 -9.36 -18.75
N ASN A 12 -9.07 -9.44 -17.76
CA ASN A 12 -9.40 -10.08 -16.49
C ASN A 12 -9.34 -9.07 -15.35
N GLY A 13 -10.33 -8.16 -15.31
CA GLY A 13 -10.57 -7.29 -14.17
C GLY A 13 -10.80 -8.10 -12.90
N LEU A 14 -10.57 -7.49 -11.74
CA LEU A 14 -10.84 -8.11 -10.45
C LEU A 14 -12.34 -8.36 -10.28
N SER A 15 -12.66 -9.37 -9.48
CA SER A 15 -14.06 -9.72 -9.19
C SER A 15 -14.79 -8.56 -8.50
N LYS A 16 -15.95 -8.19 -9.01
CA LYS A 16 -16.83 -7.20 -8.38
C LYS A 16 -17.54 -7.75 -7.12
N ASN A 17 -17.34 -9.02 -6.82
CA ASN A 17 -17.90 -9.66 -5.64
C ASN A 17 -17.16 -9.29 -4.34
N VAL A 18 -15.91 -8.82 -4.45
CA VAL A 18 -15.07 -8.41 -3.31
C VAL A 18 -14.74 -6.93 -3.45
N ILE A 19 -15.21 -6.11 -2.52
CA ILE A 19 -15.13 -4.65 -2.58
C ILE A 19 -14.32 -4.14 -1.40
N PRO A 20 -13.15 -3.51 -1.62
CA PRO A 20 -12.38 -2.88 -0.56
C PRO A 20 -13.06 -1.59 -0.09
N SER A 21 -12.93 -1.27 1.20
CA SER A 21 -13.46 -0.04 1.78
C SER A 21 -12.42 0.78 2.54
N HIS A 22 -11.44 0.11 3.16
CA HIS A 22 -10.36 0.75 3.91
C HIS A 22 -9.11 -0.10 3.88
N TYR A 23 -7.96 0.55 3.76
CA TYR A 23 -6.63 -0.03 3.88
C TYR A 23 -5.95 0.58 5.11
N GLU A 24 -5.45 -0.27 6.00
CA GLU A 24 -4.44 0.08 6.99
C GLU A 24 -3.11 -0.46 6.46
N LEU A 25 -2.25 0.44 6.01
CA LEU A 25 -0.99 0.10 5.35
C LEU A 25 0.18 0.49 6.24
N PHE A 26 0.91 -0.50 6.74
CA PHE A 26 2.16 -0.30 7.45
C PHE A 26 3.34 -0.63 6.54
N ILE A 27 4.28 0.31 6.40
CA ILE A 27 5.52 0.16 5.65
C ILE A 27 6.70 0.27 6.61
N ASP A 28 7.50 -0.78 6.71
CA ASP A 28 8.78 -0.72 7.42
C ASP A 28 9.91 -0.43 6.44
N ALA A 29 10.32 0.82 6.39
CA ALA A 29 11.33 1.34 5.49
C ALA A 29 12.72 1.47 6.14
N ILE A 30 12.98 0.74 7.26
CA ILE A 30 14.26 0.83 7.97
C ILE A 30 15.45 0.40 7.10
N HIS A 31 15.21 -0.49 6.12
CA HIS A 31 16.19 -1.00 5.17
C HIS A 31 16.03 -0.42 3.75
N VAL A 32 15.38 0.73 3.61
CA VAL A 32 15.14 1.37 2.31
C VAL A 32 16.45 1.69 1.56
N GLU A 33 17.51 2.00 2.27
CA GLU A 33 18.84 2.23 1.67
C GLU A 33 19.45 0.97 1.05
N GLN A 34 19.01 -0.21 1.47
CA GLN A 34 19.40 -1.52 0.92
C GLN A 34 18.43 -2.01 -0.15
N ASN A 35 17.50 -1.16 -0.60
CA ASN A 35 16.46 -1.47 -1.58
C ASN A 35 15.49 -2.59 -1.10
N ILE A 36 15.25 -2.68 0.18
CA ILE A 36 14.31 -3.63 0.77
C ILE A 36 13.38 -2.88 1.72
N PHE A 37 12.11 -3.18 1.65
CA PHE A 37 11.17 -2.85 2.71
C PHE A 37 10.20 -4.01 2.95
N THR A 38 9.64 -4.06 4.13
CA THR A 38 8.56 -4.98 4.48
C THR A 38 7.29 -4.21 4.75
N GLY A 39 6.17 -4.88 4.68
CA GLY A 39 4.91 -4.22 4.96
C GLY A 39 3.85 -5.17 5.48
N ILE A 40 2.86 -4.57 6.08
CA ILE A 40 1.61 -5.20 6.49
C ILE A 40 0.48 -4.40 5.86
N VAL A 41 -0.47 -5.08 5.26
CA VAL A 41 -1.69 -4.46 4.80
C VAL A 41 -2.90 -5.20 5.35
N ASP A 42 -3.76 -4.45 6.02
CA ASP A 42 -5.08 -4.88 6.46
C ASP A 42 -6.11 -4.22 5.57
N ILE A 43 -6.93 -5.02 4.87
CA ILE A 43 -7.93 -4.52 3.94
C ILE A 43 -9.31 -4.89 4.47
N ASP A 44 -10.12 -3.88 4.83
CA ASP A 44 -11.52 -4.08 5.13
C ASP A 44 -12.30 -4.32 3.82
N LEU A 45 -12.99 -5.45 3.74
CA LEU A 45 -13.68 -5.93 2.56
C LEU A 45 -15.17 -6.10 2.81
N HIS A 46 -15.95 -5.86 1.77
CA HIS A 46 -17.33 -6.37 1.66
C HIS A 46 -17.39 -7.46 0.58
N ILE A 47 -17.93 -8.62 0.93
CA ILE A 47 -18.10 -9.78 0.05
C ILE A 47 -19.59 -9.93 -0.22
N ASN A 48 -20.00 -9.83 -1.49
CA ASN A 48 -21.40 -9.86 -1.88
C ASN A 48 -21.99 -11.29 -1.85
N GLU A 49 -21.19 -12.28 -2.27
CA GLU A 49 -21.59 -13.68 -2.33
C GLU A 49 -20.48 -14.57 -1.77
N MET A 50 -20.84 -15.75 -1.27
CA MET A 50 -19.88 -16.71 -0.72
C MET A 50 -18.79 -17.06 -1.73
N ILE A 51 -17.52 -17.06 -1.28
CA ILE A 51 -16.32 -17.32 -2.08
C ILE A 51 -15.38 -18.31 -1.38
N ASN A 52 -14.49 -18.92 -2.16
CA ASN A 52 -13.40 -19.75 -1.63
C ASN A 52 -12.02 -19.10 -1.84
N GLU A 53 -11.96 -18.01 -2.60
CA GLU A 53 -10.71 -17.35 -2.94
C GLU A 53 -10.90 -15.84 -3.07
N ILE A 54 -9.81 -15.11 -2.86
CA ILE A 54 -9.73 -13.66 -3.07
C ILE A 54 -8.59 -13.41 -4.05
N THR A 55 -8.90 -12.74 -5.17
CA THR A 55 -7.90 -12.31 -6.15
C THR A 55 -7.69 -10.81 -6.07
N LEU A 56 -6.43 -10.38 -6.02
CA LEU A 56 -6.03 -8.96 -6.02
C LEU A 56 -4.74 -8.79 -6.84
N ASN A 57 -4.34 -7.55 -7.07
CA ASN A 57 -3.12 -7.26 -7.82
C ASN A 57 -1.87 -7.34 -6.94
N SER A 58 -0.81 -7.91 -7.50
CA SER A 58 0.50 -8.02 -6.85
C SER A 58 1.58 -8.32 -7.90
N VAL A 59 2.68 -7.58 -7.87
CA VAL A 59 3.80 -7.77 -8.79
C VAL A 59 5.11 -7.75 -8.02
N ASP A 60 5.89 -8.82 -8.16
CA ASP A 60 7.22 -8.96 -7.57
C ASP A 60 7.24 -8.81 -6.03
N LEU A 61 6.10 -9.00 -5.37
CA LEU A 61 5.98 -9.02 -3.92
C LEU A 61 6.07 -10.46 -3.41
N ASN A 62 6.79 -10.66 -2.31
CA ASN A 62 6.78 -11.92 -1.58
C ASN A 62 5.79 -11.82 -0.42
N ILE A 63 4.58 -12.37 -0.59
CA ILE A 63 3.56 -12.43 0.47
C ILE A 63 3.92 -13.59 1.39
N THR A 64 4.23 -13.27 2.65
CA THR A 64 4.74 -14.23 3.64
C THR A 64 3.66 -14.76 4.55
N LYS A 65 2.57 -14.00 4.72
CA LYS A 65 1.42 -14.40 5.54
C LYS A 65 0.14 -13.83 4.95
N THR A 66 -0.94 -14.61 5.03
CA THR A 66 -2.28 -14.14 4.69
C THR A 66 -3.33 -14.81 5.58
N GLU A 67 -4.17 -14.00 6.18
CA GLU A 67 -5.27 -14.42 7.05
C GLU A 67 -6.51 -13.58 6.72
N TYR A 68 -7.70 -14.19 6.80
CA TYR A 68 -8.98 -13.49 6.68
C TYR A 68 -9.79 -13.66 7.96
N GLN A 69 -10.40 -12.58 8.40
CA GLN A 69 -11.31 -12.57 9.55
C GLN A 69 -12.66 -12.00 9.13
N GLN A 70 -13.71 -12.82 9.28
CA GLN A 70 -15.07 -12.34 9.12
C GLN A 70 -15.41 -11.37 10.25
N LYS A 71 -16.11 -10.28 9.95
CA LYS A 71 -16.58 -9.33 10.98
C LYS A 71 -17.44 -10.08 12.02
N ASN A 72 -17.21 -9.78 13.28
CA ASN A 72 -17.85 -10.45 14.44
C ASN A 72 -17.46 -11.92 14.65
N SER A 73 -16.40 -12.40 14.00
CA SER A 73 -15.78 -13.70 14.29
C SER A 73 -14.48 -13.49 15.06
N ASN A 74 -14.21 -14.36 16.03
CA ASN A 74 -12.94 -14.40 16.73
C ASN A 74 -11.92 -15.35 16.07
N SER A 75 -12.31 -16.02 14.99
CA SER A 75 -11.46 -16.96 14.27
C SER A 75 -10.92 -16.37 12.98
N TYR A 76 -9.66 -16.73 12.68
CA TYR A 76 -8.99 -16.39 11.44
C TYR A 76 -8.99 -17.59 10.49
N LEU A 77 -9.28 -17.36 9.23
CA LEU A 77 -9.04 -18.32 8.16
C LEU A 77 -7.67 -18.05 7.56
N ARG A 78 -6.76 -19.00 7.67
CA ARG A 78 -5.45 -18.90 7.03
C ARG A 78 -5.56 -19.28 5.56
N ALA A 79 -4.75 -18.65 4.71
CA ALA A 79 -4.61 -19.06 3.33
C ALA A 79 -4.13 -20.51 3.25
N GLY A 80 -4.79 -21.30 2.42
CA GLY A 80 -4.38 -22.67 2.10
C GLY A 80 -3.30 -22.67 1.00
N SER A 81 -3.42 -21.77 0.01
CA SER A 81 -2.41 -21.51 -1.03
C SER A 81 -2.46 -20.07 -1.51
N ILE A 82 -1.31 -19.62 -2.02
CA ILE A 82 -1.13 -18.31 -2.66
C ILE A 82 -0.57 -18.57 -4.06
N GLU A 83 -1.31 -18.21 -5.09
CA GLU A 83 -0.97 -18.46 -6.48
C GLU A 83 -0.75 -17.14 -7.21
N TYR A 84 0.42 -16.97 -7.83
CA TYR A 84 0.80 -15.76 -8.56
C TYR A 84 0.58 -15.94 -10.06
N ASP A 85 -0.16 -15.02 -10.65
CA ASP A 85 -0.28 -14.90 -12.11
C ASP A 85 0.52 -13.68 -12.59
N LYS A 86 1.68 -13.96 -13.20
CA LYS A 86 2.58 -12.92 -13.70
C LYS A 86 2.05 -12.21 -14.94
N VAL A 87 1.17 -12.87 -15.71
CA VAL A 87 0.62 -12.31 -16.96
C VAL A 87 -0.41 -11.23 -16.64
N TYR A 88 -1.28 -11.53 -15.67
CA TYR A 88 -2.33 -10.60 -15.25
C TYR A 88 -1.91 -9.71 -14.07
N GLU A 89 -0.67 -9.90 -13.57
CA GLU A 89 -0.17 -9.15 -12.40
C GLU A 89 -1.09 -9.30 -11.19
N GLN A 90 -1.52 -10.53 -10.92
CA GLN A 90 -2.50 -10.87 -9.88
C GLN A 90 -1.94 -11.94 -8.93
N VAL A 91 -2.51 -11.97 -7.75
CA VAL A 91 -2.33 -13.03 -6.77
C VAL A 91 -3.71 -13.53 -6.34
N THR A 92 -3.89 -14.85 -6.35
CA THR A 92 -5.10 -15.52 -5.87
C THR A 92 -4.80 -16.23 -4.56
N ILE A 93 -5.55 -15.88 -3.54
CA ILE A 93 -5.46 -16.43 -2.18
C ILE A 93 -6.61 -17.40 -2.02
N LYS A 94 -6.31 -18.69 -1.88
CA LYS A 94 -7.34 -19.74 -1.69
C LYS A 94 -7.44 -20.12 -0.21
N PHE A 95 -8.67 -20.30 0.24
CA PHE A 95 -8.98 -20.68 1.61
C PHE A 95 -9.54 -22.12 1.65
N ALA A 96 -9.17 -22.87 2.68
CA ALA A 96 -9.65 -24.24 2.86
C ALA A 96 -11.16 -24.31 3.20
N GLN A 97 -11.71 -23.22 3.70
CA GLN A 97 -13.12 -23.07 4.04
C GLN A 97 -13.71 -21.89 3.28
N PRO A 98 -14.99 -21.95 2.87
CA PRO A 98 -15.65 -20.83 2.21
C PRO A 98 -15.75 -19.61 3.14
N ILE A 99 -15.62 -18.43 2.55
CA ILE A 99 -15.87 -17.15 3.17
C ILE A 99 -17.30 -16.75 2.84
N ASN A 100 -18.12 -16.53 3.87
CA ASN A 100 -19.51 -16.11 3.68
C ASN A 100 -19.59 -14.65 3.21
N ALA A 101 -20.71 -14.32 2.57
CA ALA A 101 -21.07 -12.93 2.27
C ALA A 101 -21.06 -12.05 3.53
N GLY A 102 -20.70 -10.79 3.38
CA GLY A 102 -20.65 -9.81 4.46
C GLY A 102 -19.29 -9.15 4.59
N ASN A 103 -19.07 -8.41 5.67
CA ASN A 103 -17.86 -7.67 5.93
C ASN A 103 -16.81 -8.54 6.61
N GLY A 104 -15.54 -8.27 6.30
CA GLY A 104 -14.39 -8.90 6.94
C GLY A 104 -13.11 -8.12 6.65
N ARG A 105 -12.00 -8.64 7.15
CA ARG A 105 -10.67 -8.05 7.00
C ARG A 105 -9.69 -9.08 6.47
N LEU A 106 -8.99 -8.73 5.41
CA LEU A 106 -7.89 -9.49 4.85
C LEU A 106 -6.57 -8.90 5.35
N HIS A 107 -5.80 -9.70 6.07
CA HIS A 107 -4.48 -9.36 6.58
C HIS A 107 -3.41 -10.00 5.72
N MET A 108 -2.41 -9.23 5.30
CA MET A 108 -1.25 -9.73 4.55
C MET A 108 0.04 -9.10 5.03
N GLU A 109 1.07 -9.95 5.19
CA GLU A 109 2.46 -9.52 5.40
C GLU A 109 3.26 -9.77 4.12
N PHE A 110 4.12 -8.82 3.74
CA PHE A 110 4.84 -8.91 2.49
C PHE A 110 6.24 -8.29 2.55
N ILE A 111 7.10 -8.70 1.62
CA ILE A 111 8.45 -8.19 1.44
C ILE A 111 8.56 -7.68 0.01
N VAL A 112 9.16 -6.50 -0.14
CA VAL A 112 9.48 -5.89 -1.43
C VAL A 112 10.99 -5.77 -1.57
N VAL A 113 11.51 -6.31 -2.68
CA VAL A 113 12.88 -6.08 -3.12
C VAL A 113 12.84 -5.12 -4.30
N ILE A 114 13.34 -3.92 -4.11
CA ILE A 114 13.34 -2.88 -5.14
C ILE A 114 14.43 -3.23 -6.15
N SER A 115 14.04 -3.58 -7.38
CA SER A 115 14.96 -3.80 -8.47
C SER A 115 15.65 -2.50 -8.90
N HIS A 116 16.80 -2.59 -9.55
CA HIS A 116 17.49 -1.42 -10.08
C HIS A 116 16.60 -0.66 -11.09
N GLN A 117 16.25 0.60 -10.77
CA GLN A 117 15.44 1.54 -11.58
C GLN A 117 13.98 1.11 -11.81
N PRO A 118 13.18 0.86 -10.77
CA PRO A 118 11.75 0.65 -10.96
C PRO A 118 11.06 1.96 -11.35
N GLN A 119 10.12 1.89 -12.32
CA GLN A 119 9.38 3.07 -12.79
C GLN A 119 8.41 3.67 -11.75
N TRP A 120 8.11 2.94 -10.69
CA TRP A 120 7.15 3.31 -9.64
C TRP A 120 7.80 3.81 -8.35
N PHE A 121 9.12 3.63 -8.21
CA PHE A 121 9.89 3.97 -7.04
C PHE A 121 11.15 4.69 -7.47
N HIS A 122 11.12 6.00 -7.36
CA HIS A 122 12.22 6.84 -7.82
C HIS A 122 13.19 7.09 -6.68
N GLN A 123 14.43 6.72 -6.91
CA GLN A 123 15.52 7.07 -6.01
C GLN A 123 16.27 8.27 -6.56
N THR A 124 16.42 9.28 -5.72
CA THR A 124 17.30 10.43 -5.99
C THR A 124 18.46 10.43 -5.02
N LYS A 125 19.62 10.87 -5.49
CA LYS A 125 20.80 11.11 -4.65
C LYS A 125 21.17 12.57 -4.77
N TYR A 126 20.88 13.35 -3.74
CA TYR A 126 21.32 14.73 -3.64
C TYR A 126 22.33 14.85 -2.50
N LYS A 127 23.54 15.37 -2.79
CA LYS A 127 24.64 15.50 -1.82
C LYS A 127 24.93 14.20 -1.03
N LYS A 128 24.87 13.03 -1.68
CA LYS A 128 25.03 11.69 -1.10
C LYS A 128 23.87 11.23 -0.19
N GLN A 129 22.80 12.00 -0.09
CA GLN A 129 21.60 11.63 0.68
C GLN A 129 20.58 10.94 -0.22
N LEU A 130 20.01 9.85 0.27
CA LEU A 130 18.96 9.10 -0.41
C LEU A 130 17.63 9.83 -0.27
N GLY A 131 16.94 10.02 -1.38
CA GLY A 131 15.54 10.37 -1.42
C GLY A 131 14.77 9.32 -2.22
N VAL A 132 13.62 8.94 -1.72
CA VAL A 132 12.72 7.97 -2.32
C VAL A 132 11.35 8.60 -2.45
N PHE A 133 10.73 8.49 -3.62
CA PHE A 133 9.34 8.86 -3.81
C PHE A 133 8.62 7.85 -4.69
N THR A 134 7.33 7.67 -4.42
CA THR A 134 6.50 6.73 -5.16
C THR A 134 5.71 7.44 -6.24
N GLN A 135 5.52 6.75 -7.38
CA GLN A 135 4.66 7.14 -8.49
C GLN A 135 3.87 5.93 -8.95
N PHE A 136 2.61 5.83 -8.54
CA PHE A 136 1.82 4.63 -8.79
C PHE A 136 0.93 4.70 -10.02
N GLU A 137 0.85 5.84 -10.69
CA GLU A 137 0.12 5.92 -11.95
C GLU A 137 0.86 5.18 -13.09
N PRO A 138 0.13 4.49 -14.00
CA PRO A 138 -1.33 4.32 -13.99
C PRO A 138 -1.81 3.15 -13.09
N ALA A 139 -0.97 2.14 -12.79
CA ALA A 139 -1.35 0.93 -12.06
C ALA A 139 -0.10 0.26 -11.45
N ASN A 140 0.65 1.00 -10.66
CA ASN A 140 1.90 0.55 -10.05
C ASN A 140 1.82 0.37 -8.52
N ALA A 141 0.68 0.65 -7.89
CA ALA A 141 0.50 0.40 -6.45
C ALA A 141 0.72 -1.07 -6.11
N ARG A 142 0.32 -1.99 -7.00
CA ARG A 142 0.54 -3.44 -6.92
C ARG A 142 1.98 -3.90 -6.79
N ARG A 143 2.94 -3.01 -7.09
CA ARG A 143 4.39 -3.26 -6.94
C ARG A 143 4.91 -2.85 -5.57
N ALA A 144 4.14 -2.05 -4.83
CA ALA A 144 4.50 -1.55 -3.51
C ALA A 144 3.78 -2.31 -2.39
N PHE A 145 2.54 -2.71 -2.61
CA PHE A 145 1.73 -3.50 -1.67
C PHE A 145 0.62 -4.27 -2.39
N PRO A 146 0.19 -5.44 -1.87
CA PRO A 146 -0.93 -6.18 -2.45
C PRO A 146 -2.22 -5.35 -2.32
N CYS A 147 -2.95 -5.16 -3.43
CA CYS A 147 -4.13 -4.28 -3.43
C CYS A 147 -5.10 -4.57 -4.59
N PHE A 148 -6.29 -4.01 -4.50
CA PHE A 148 -7.26 -3.98 -5.60
C PHE A 148 -6.94 -2.76 -6.48
N ASP A 149 -5.95 -2.90 -7.38
CA ASP A 149 -5.35 -1.81 -8.15
C ASP A 149 -6.14 -1.48 -9.42
N GLU A 150 -7.42 -1.20 -9.23
CA GLU A 150 -8.34 -0.72 -10.26
C GLU A 150 -8.91 0.64 -9.88
N PRO A 151 -8.97 1.63 -10.80
CA PRO A 151 -9.48 2.97 -10.51
C PRO A 151 -10.92 3.02 -9.98
N SER A 152 -11.71 1.97 -10.26
CA SER A 152 -13.10 1.84 -9.80
C SER A 152 -13.20 1.33 -8.35
N LEU A 153 -12.18 0.62 -7.84
CA LEU A 153 -12.15 0.03 -6.50
C LEU A 153 -11.46 0.98 -5.51
N LYS A 154 -12.09 2.13 -5.30
CA LYS A 154 -11.59 3.17 -4.40
C LYS A 154 -11.86 2.82 -2.94
N ALA A 155 -10.96 3.23 -2.06
CA ALA A 155 -11.07 3.04 -0.62
C ALA A 155 -10.41 4.19 0.15
N LYS A 156 -10.54 4.19 1.47
CA LYS A 156 -9.76 5.03 2.36
C LYS A 156 -8.42 4.37 2.67
N PHE A 157 -7.41 5.17 2.99
CA PHE A 157 -6.09 4.68 3.40
C PHE A 157 -5.66 5.34 4.70
N THR A 158 -5.30 4.53 5.69
CA THR A 158 -4.54 4.94 6.87
C THR A 158 -3.13 4.40 6.67
N ILE A 159 -2.16 5.30 6.50
CA ILE A 159 -0.78 4.94 6.20
C ILE A 159 0.05 5.13 7.46
N CYS A 160 0.86 4.14 7.76
CA CYS A 160 1.80 4.15 8.86
C CYS A 160 3.18 3.75 8.33
N ILE A 161 4.22 4.54 8.60
CA ILE A 161 5.55 4.28 8.07
C ILE A 161 6.59 4.33 9.19
N ARG A 162 7.38 3.26 9.28
CA ARG A 162 8.56 3.19 10.13
C ARG A 162 9.80 3.51 9.33
N THR A 163 10.61 4.47 9.79
CA THR A 163 11.78 4.94 9.06
C THR A 163 12.92 5.33 10.02
N PRO A 164 14.19 5.35 9.56
CA PRO A 164 15.27 5.96 10.31
C PRO A 164 14.97 7.42 10.68
N LYS A 165 15.31 7.84 11.91
CA LYS A 165 15.01 9.19 12.44
C LYS A 165 15.60 10.34 11.64
N HIS A 166 16.70 10.11 10.93
CA HIS A 166 17.37 11.14 10.13
C HIS A 166 16.69 11.38 8.77
N LEU A 167 15.62 10.61 8.44
CA LEU A 167 14.89 10.77 7.20
C LEU A 167 13.56 11.47 7.46
N THR A 168 13.26 12.41 6.61
CA THR A 168 11.97 13.09 6.53
C THR A 168 10.98 12.20 5.79
N ILE A 169 9.71 12.25 6.19
CA ILE A 169 8.65 11.50 5.57
C ILE A 169 7.44 12.36 5.27
N LEU A 170 6.88 12.17 4.07
CA LEU A 170 5.63 12.79 3.63
C LEU A 170 4.70 11.73 3.06
N SER A 171 3.41 11.95 3.15
CA SER A 171 2.39 11.11 2.51
C SER A 171 1.20 11.97 2.05
N ASN A 172 0.11 11.35 1.61
CA ASN A 172 -1.10 12.03 1.13
C ASN A 172 -1.73 12.96 2.17
N MET A 173 -1.55 12.67 3.46
CA MET A 173 -2.21 13.38 4.56
C MET A 173 -1.19 13.90 5.57
N LEU A 174 -1.64 14.73 6.50
CA LEU A 174 -0.82 15.23 7.59
C LEU A 174 -0.44 14.11 8.56
N ILE A 175 0.69 14.29 9.25
CA ILE A 175 1.11 13.39 10.32
C ILE A 175 0.14 13.57 11.49
N LYS A 176 -0.55 12.50 11.85
CA LYS A 176 -1.46 12.41 12.99
C LYS A 176 -0.71 12.13 14.28
N SER A 177 0.25 11.22 14.23
CA SER A 177 1.09 10.88 15.37
C SER A 177 2.49 10.47 14.93
N GLN A 178 3.45 10.75 15.82
CA GLN A 178 4.84 10.34 15.69
C GLN A 178 5.30 9.74 17.00
N GLN A 179 5.91 8.58 16.96
CA GLN A 179 6.46 7.93 18.16
C GLN A 179 7.82 7.33 17.89
N ASN A 180 8.70 7.44 18.88
CA ASN A 180 9.98 6.76 18.85
C ASN A 180 9.76 5.25 19.02
N ASP A 181 10.28 4.44 18.09
CA ASP A 181 10.25 2.98 18.20
C ASP A 181 11.56 2.46 18.82
N THR A 182 12.68 3.00 18.35
CA THR A 182 14.02 2.73 18.87
C THR A 182 14.82 4.02 18.96
N ASP A 183 16.08 3.96 19.45
CA ASP A 183 16.99 5.12 19.43
C ASP A 183 17.25 5.65 18.02
N GLN A 184 17.09 4.81 16.99
CA GLN A 184 17.40 5.15 15.60
C GLN A 184 16.18 5.17 14.67
N ALA A 185 15.00 4.74 15.12
CA ALA A 185 13.78 4.63 14.31
C ALA A 185 12.59 5.38 14.90
N CYS A 186 11.76 5.87 13.99
CA CYS A 186 10.48 6.51 14.29
C CYS A 186 9.35 5.87 13.49
N ILE A 187 8.17 5.82 14.07
CA ILE A 187 6.93 5.42 13.41
C ILE A 187 6.07 6.66 13.26
N TYR A 188 5.59 6.90 12.06
CA TYR A 188 4.71 8.00 11.69
C TYR A 188 3.37 7.43 11.23
N GLU A 189 2.29 7.85 11.87
CA GLU A 189 0.92 7.58 11.45
C GLU A 189 0.35 8.83 10.79
N PHE A 190 -0.24 8.69 9.62
CA PHE A 190 -0.90 9.77 8.89
C PHE A 190 -2.41 9.74 9.11
N ASP A 191 -3.06 10.88 8.96
CA ASP A 191 -4.51 10.94 8.93
C ASP A 191 -5.07 10.08 7.79
N THR A 192 -6.27 9.54 8.00
CA THR A 192 -6.95 8.73 6.99
C THR A 192 -7.34 9.59 5.78
N THR A 193 -7.03 9.11 4.58
CA THR A 193 -7.36 9.80 3.33
C THR A 193 -8.88 9.87 3.11
N PRO A 194 -9.38 10.81 2.28
CA PRO A 194 -10.64 10.63 1.59
C PRO A 194 -10.66 9.30 0.80
N ILE A 195 -11.80 8.97 0.19
CA ILE A 195 -11.89 7.81 -0.70
C ILE A 195 -11.12 8.12 -1.99
N ILE A 196 -10.01 7.40 -2.21
CA ILE A 196 -9.11 7.56 -3.37
C ILE A 196 -8.85 6.21 -4.04
N ALA A 197 -8.34 6.23 -5.28
CA ALA A 197 -7.84 5.04 -5.93
C ALA A 197 -6.43 4.69 -5.41
N THR A 198 -6.03 3.42 -5.49
CA THR A 198 -4.71 2.92 -5.06
C THR A 198 -3.55 3.66 -5.72
N ASN A 199 -3.68 4.00 -7.02
CA ASN A 199 -2.67 4.73 -7.77
C ASN A 199 -2.46 6.20 -7.32
N SER A 200 -3.38 6.72 -6.50
CA SER A 200 -3.26 8.06 -5.90
C SER A 200 -2.54 8.05 -4.54
N VAL A 201 -2.25 6.87 -4.00
CA VAL A 201 -1.44 6.73 -2.78
C VAL A 201 -0.01 7.16 -3.08
N ALA A 202 0.56 8.00 -2.21
CA ALA A 202 1.92 8.48 -2.36
C ALA A 202 2.64 8.59 -1.02
N TYR A 203 3.94 8.33 -1.02
CA TYR A 203 4.82 8.66 0.09
C TYR A 203 6.23 9.01 -0.40
N VAL A 204 6.89 9.86 0.38
CA VAL A 204 8.27 10.30 0.16
C VAL A 204 9.06 10.00 1.41
N ILE A 205 10.24 9.42 1.27
CA ILE A 205 11.17 9.14 2.37
C ILE A 205 12.54 9.64 1.94
N GLY A 206 13.18 10.51 2.72
CA GLY A 206 14.51 10.98 2.37
C GLY A 206 15.01 12.06 3.29
N ALA A 207 16.30 12.37 3.15
CA ALA A 207 16.92 13.49 3.85
C ALA A 207 16.66 14.79 3.05
N HIS A 208 15.42 15.26 3.10
CA HIS A 208 14.98 16.48 2.43
C HIS A 208 14.43 17.47 3.44
N ASP A 209 14.76 18.75 3.22
CA ASP A 209 14.02 19.83 3.84
C ASP A 209 12.72 20.05 3.05
N PHE A 210 11.63 20.33 3.73
CA PHE A 210 10.36 20.65 3.08
C PHE A 210 9.76 21.90 3.70
N VAL A 211 9.00 22.60 2.88
CA VAL A 211 8.19 23.75 3.33
C VAL A 211 6.73 23.30 3.34
N ALA A 212 6.11 23.30 4.50
CA ALA A 212 4.68 23.06 4.61
C ALA A 212 3.90 24.36 4.35
N ILE A 213 2.97 24.31 3.41
CA ILE A 213 2.06 25.41 3.11
C ILE A 213 0.67 24.98 3.55
N TYR A 214 0.12 25.67 4.53
CA TYR A 214 -1.24 25.45 5.00
C TYR A 214 -2.16 26.51 4.41
N ALA A 215 -3.26 26.11 3.81
CA ALA A 215 -4.33 26.98 3.40
C ALA A 215 -5.48 26.86 4.39
N SER A 216 -5.75 27.90 5.16
CA SER A 216 -6.95 28.02 5.98
C SER A 216 -7.69 29.29 5.59
N ASN A 217 -8.97 29.19 5.26
CA ASN A 217 -9.84 30.33 4.96
C ASN A 217 -9.27 31.30 3.91
N ASN A 218 -8.65 30.78 2.83
CA ASN A 218 -7.99 31.56 1.76
C ASN A 218 -6.69 32.28 2.15
N GLU A 219 -6.11 31.97 3.31
CA GLU A 219 -4.77 32.46 3.69
C GLU A 219 -3.75 31.31 3.61
N PHE A 220 -2.56 31.61 3.07
CA PHE A 220 -1.43 30.71 3.03
C PHE A 220 -0.46 31.09 4.16
N SER A 221 -0.14 30.15 5.03
CA SER A 221 0.93 30.33 6.01
C SER A 221 2.11 29.41 5.70
N TYR A 222 3.31 29.96 5.82
CA TYR A 222 4.57 29.24 5.65
C TYR A 222 5.13 28.93 7.03
N MET A 223 5.47 27.68 7.30
CA MET A 223 6.33 27.34 8.43
C MET A 223 7.72 27.00 7.91
N HIS A 224 8.72 27.75 8.38
CA HIS A 224 10.14 27.39 8.28
C HIS A 224 10.55 26.85 9.65
N ASP A 225 11.16 25.67 9.67
CA ASP A 225 11.99 25.23 10.79
C ASP A 225 13.44 25.65 10.59
#